data_23f67f51229cfe5d74d8b7e4f95c8f16
#
_entry.id   23f67f51229cfe5d74d8b7e4f95c8f16
#
_cell.length_a   1.000
_cell.length_b   1.000
_cell.length_c   1.000
_cell.angle_alpha   90.00
_cell.angle_beta   90.00
_cell.angle_gamma   90.00
#
_symmetry.space_group_name_H-M   'P 1'
#
loop_
_entity.id
_entity.type
_entity.pdbx_description
1 polymer ?
#
loop_
_entity_poly.entity_id
_entity_poly.type
_entity_poly.pdbx_seq_one_letter_code
_entity_poly.pdbx_strand_id
1 'polypeptide(L)'
;MTAQCVARFFQTDGKYLNRVYKEHLSDFEDWDQKDHAAEWVLFAQNMGTHLSIDESMLHNDLFTFLSNKEGHGKRGTLIAAVKGTTIAEVAMRLMAIPEEKRLAVKEVTMDFSDSMMGIIKQVFPNAEIVIDCFHIMQLAGKGLEEMRMKLKRAAVTERNMQESKFKKLVQARRKARAYYAKNHKPKKSKNGKTLGRPRKRKNEKFQPEILANGETKVELLTHVRYPLLKSGNDWTDWQKKGMKILFELDNRIKTGYGLVCALRNIFKKKQSRKKAKKALHAWYKNIGRSHIRELIAVRDTIKEKEEYVLNYFNNRSTNASAESLNSKMKGFRAQVRGVADLPFF
;
A
#
# COMPACT_ATOMS: atom_id res chain seq x y z
N MET A 1 19.41 -19.92 8.69
CA MET A 1 18.95 -21.18 9.33
C MET A 1 18.60 -20.84 10.77
N THR A 2 17.47 -21.30 11.32
CA THR A 2 17.11 -20.99 12.71
C THR A 2 17.91 -21.84 13.69
N ALA A 3 18.13 -21.35 14.92
CA ALA A 3 18.79 -22.13 15.98
C ALA A 3 18.10 -23.49 16.19
N GLN A 4 16.77 -23.56 16.08
CA GLN A 4 16.01 -24.81 16.16
C GLN A 4 16.35 -25.82 15.03
N CYS A 5 16.62 -25.32 13.82
CA CYS A 5 17.05 -26.23 12.72
C CYS A 5 18.45 -26.78 12.94
N VAL A 6 19.37 -25.93 13.41
CA VAL A 6 20.73 -26.34 13.75
C VAL A 6 20.72 -27.32 14.93
N ALA A 7 19.95 -27.00 15.97
CA ALA A 7 19.81 -27.81 17.16
C ALA A 7 19.31 -29.24 16.84
N ARG A 8 18.34 -29.37 15.95
CA ARG A 8 17.85 -30.68 15.49
C ARG A 8 18.94 -31.52 14.84
N PHE A 9 19.80 -30.90 14.05
CA PHE A 9 20.90 -31.59 13.39
C PHE A 9 21.91 -32.14 14.41
N PHE A 10 22.20 -31.34 15.47
CA PHE A 10 23.11 -31.72 16.52
C PHE A 10 22.45 -32.38 17.74
N GLN A 11 21.18 -32.77 17.63
CA GLN A 11 20.39 -33.42 18.71
C GLN A 11 20.41 -32.65 20.05
N THR A 12 20.35 -31.32 19.97
CA THR A 12 20.34 -30.43 21.13
C THR A 12 19.08 -29.55 21.17
N ASP A 13 18.86 -28.79 22.26
CA ASP A 13 17.73 -27.86 22.34
C ASP A 13 18.04 -26.54 21.65
N GLY A 14 17.10 -26.10 20.82
CA GLY A 14 17.25 -24.85 20.06
C GLY A 14 17.24 -23.60 20.92
N LYS A 15 16.56 -23.61 22.07
CA LYS A 15 16.59 -22.51 23.03
C LYS A 15 17.95 -22.42 23.73
N TYR A 16 18.50 -23.56 24.10
CA TYR A 16 19.84 -23.65 24.69
C TYR A 16 20.88 -23.14 23.69
N LEU A 17 20.86 -23.61 22.46
CA LEU A 17 21.78 -23.16 21.40
C LEU A 17 21.70 -21.66 21.16
N ASN A 18 20.48 -21.10 21.11
CA ASN A 18 20.29 -19.66 20.94
C ASN A 18 20.83 -18.85 22.11
N ARG A 19 20.67 -19.34 23.35
CA ARG A 19 21.21 -18.73 24.55
C ARG A 19 22.75 -18.74 24.53
N VAL A 20 23.35 -19.91 24.29
CA VAL A 20 24.82 -20.05 24.20
C VAL A 20 25.39 -19.12 23.10
N TYR A 21 24.73 -19.04 21.96
CA TYR A 21 25.15 -18.14 20.89
C TYR A 21 25.10 -16.66 21.33
N LYS A 22 24.01 -16.24 21.98
CA LYS A 22 23.84 -14.87 22.47
C LYS A 22 24.86 -14.52 23.54
N GLU A 23 25.02 -15.38 24.56
CA GLU A 23 25.80 -15.10 25.78
C GLU A 23 27.31 -15.33 25.62
N HIS A 24 27.74 -16.24 24.69
CA HIS A 24 29.13 -16.69 24.65
C HIS A 24 29.76 -16.67 23.25
N LEU A 25 28.98 -16.69 22.17
CA LEU A 25 29.51 -16.81 20.81
C LEU A 25 29.28 -15.55 19.97
N SER A 26 28.47 -14.61 20.43
CA SER A 26 28.28 -13.29 19.84
C SER A 26 28.91 -12.24 20.72
N ASP A 27 29.17 -11.06 20.14
CA ASP A 27 29.65 -9.89 20.88
C ASP A 27 28.52 -9.12 21.58
N PHE A 28 27.35 -9.76 21.78
CA PHE A 28 26.16 -9.06 22.29
C PHE A 28 26.31 -8.62 23.75
N GLU A 29 26.94 -9.44 24.60
CA GLU A 29 27.13 -9.12 26.01
C GLU A 29 28.11 -7.96 26.23
N ASP A 30 29.08 -7.79 25.33
CA ASP A 30 30.06 -6.70 25.36
C ASP A 30 29.61 -5.46 24.58
N TRP A 31 28.40 -5.53 23.96
CA TRP A 31 27.88 -4.43 23.17
C TRP A 31 27.36 -3.28 24.06
N ASP A 32 27.91 -2.10 23.85
CA ASP A 32 27.65 -0.88 24.63
C ASP A 32 26.19 -0.39 24.60
N GLN A 33 25.40 -0.78 23.59
CA GLN A 33 24.01 -0.37 23.43
C GLN A 33 23.00 -1.44 23.84
N LYS A 34 23.40 -2.60 24.34
CA LYS A 34 22.49 -3.73 24.65
C LYS A 34 21.35 -3.36 25.59
N ASP A 35 21.61 -2.52 26.58
CA ASP A 35 20.63 -2.18 27.63
C ASP A 35 19.45 -1.35 27.12
N HIS A 36 19.63 -0.61 26.05
CA HIS A 36 18.59 0.20 25.44
C HIS A 36 18.23 -0.20 24.02
N ALA A 37 18.81 -1.29 23.50
CA ALA A 37 18.60 -1.73 22.11
C ALA A 37 17.13 -2.09 21.78
N ALA A 38 16.30 -2.41 22.80
CA ALA A 38 14.86 -2.58 22.62
C ALA A 38 14.12 -1.28 22.28
N GLU A 39 14.69 -0.13 22.63
CA GLU A 39 14.07 1.18 22.42
C GLU A 39 14.76 1.99 21.34
N TRP A 40 16.09 1.96 21.32
CA TRP A 40 16.85 2.68 20.30
C TRP A 40 18.25 2.14 20.15
N VAL A 41 18.80 2.28 18.93
CA VAL A 41 20.23 2.05 18.61
C VAL A 41 20.74 3.18 17.75
N LEU A 42 22.02 3.53 17.90
CA LEU A 42 22.66 4.63 17.20
C LEU A 42 24.07 4.26 16.75
N PHE A 43 24.33 4.34 15.46
CA PHE A 43 25.62 4.08 14.80
C PHE A 43 26.12 5.34 14.11
N ALA A 44 26.55 6.34 14.91
CA ALA A 44 26.97 7.65 14.40
C ALA A 44 28.18 7.57 13.44
N GLN A 45 28.95 6.47 13.45
CA GLN A 45 30.03 6.21 12.50
C GLN A 45 29.53 5.98 11.07
N ASN A 46 28.28 5.58 10.90
CA ASN A 46 27.66 5.32 9.59
C ASN A 46 27.07 6.58 8.93
N MET A 47 27.21 7.75 9.58
CA MET A 47 26.71 9.00 9.02
C MET A 47 27.32 9.31 7.66
N GLY A 48 26.51 9.80 6.75
CA GLY A 48 26.89 10.32 5.44
C GLY A 48 26.22 11.67 5.19
N THR A 49 26.39 12.23 4.01
CA THR A 49 25.82 13.51 3.64
C THR A 49 24.42 13.42 3.05
N HIS A 50 24.00 12.22 2.61
CA HIS A 50 22.69 11.96 2.01
C HIS A 50 22.00 10.82 2.78
N LEU A 51 20.93 11.16 3.46
CA LEU A 51 20.24 10.25 4.36
C LEU A 51 18.82 9.92 3.86
N SER A 52 18.27 8.87 4.41
CA SER A 52 16.85 8.54 4.29
C SER A 52 16.27 8.27 5.67
N ILE A 53 15.07 8.77 5.93
CA ILE A 53 14.27 8.45 7.11
C ILE A 53 12.99 7.74 6.67
N ASP A 54 12.63 6.66 7.38
CA ASP A 54 11.47 5.83 7.07
C ASP A 54 10.93 5.18 8.34
N GLU A 55 9.68 4.73 8.33
CA GLU A 55 9.03 4.03 9.43
C GLU A 55 8.78 2.56 9.07
N SER A 56 9.05 1.67 9.99
CA SER A 56 8.76 0.25 9.81
C SER A 56 8.35 -0.43 11.11
N MET A 57 7.43 -1.39 11.00
CA MET A 57 7.05 -2.24 12.12
C MET A 57 8.13 -3.27 12.42
N LEU A 58 8.67 -3.21 13.63
CA LEU A 58 9.57 -4.23 14.16
C LEU A 58 8.93 -4.82 15.42
N HIS A 59 8.79 -6.15 15.48
CA HIS A 59 7.98 -6.82 16.47
C HIS A 59 6.53 -6.33 16.39
N ASN A 60 5.98 -5.69 17.41
CA ASN A 60 4.64 -5.09 17.45
C ASN A 60 4.69 -3.56 17.58
N ASP A 61 5.87 -2.99 17.52
CA ASP A 61 6.12 -1.57 17.70
C ASP A 61 6.53 -0.90 16.38
N LEU A 62 6.20 0.37 16.25
CA LEU A 62 6.62 1.19 15.12
C LEU A 62 7.96 1.86 15.45
N PHE A 63 8.92 1.70 14.57
CA PHE A 63 10.25 2.28 14.68
C PHE A 63 10.51 3.28 13.56
N THR A 64 11.18 4.37 13.88
CA THR A 64 11.77 5.29 12.91
C THR A 64 13.21 4.86 12.63
N PHE A 65 13.53 4.66 11.37
CA PHE A 65 14.85 4.27 10.88
C PHE A 65 15.51 5.43 10.15
N LEU A 66 16.73 5.75 10.55
CA LEU A 66 17.61 6.67 9.81
C LEU A 66 18.70 5.86 9.13
N SER A 67 18.91 6.08 7.84
CA SER A 67 19.87 5.33 7.04
C SER A 67 20.71 6.22 6.14
N ASN A 68 21.97 5.80 5.91
CA ASN A 68 22.86 6.41 4.95
C ASN A 68 22.57 5.83 3.55
N LYS A 69 22.26 6.70 2.58
CA LYS A 69 21.95 6.29 1.20
C LYS A 69 23.13 5.66 0.49
N GLU A 70 24.34 6.10 0.80
CA GLU A 70 25.58 5.58 0.21
C GLU A 70 25.85 4.12 0.57
N GLY A 71 25.29 3.65 1.69
CA GLY A 71 25.41 2.25 2.12
C GLY A 71 24.59 1.25 1.27
N HIS A 72 23.64 1.72 0.46
CA HIS A 72 22.79 0.89 -0.43
C HIS A 72 22.20 -0.36 0.25
N GLY A 73 21.84 -0.26 1.53
CA GLY A 73 21.31 -1.37 2.33
C GLY A 73 22.35 -2.42 2.71
N LYS A 74 23.66 -2.17 2.57
CA LYS A 74 24.75 -3.02 3.02
C LYS A 74 25.13 -2.71 4.48
N ARG A 75 26.18 -3.37 4.99
CA ARG A 75 26.77 -3.04 6.29
C ARG A 75 27.14 -1.55 6.32
N GLY A 76 26.84 -0.87 7.44
CA GLY A 76 27.07 0.58 7.57
C GLY A 76 25.93 1.46 6.99
N THR A 77 24.83 0.88 6.53
CA THR A 77 23.67 1.68 6.07
C THR A 77 22.84 2.21 7.24
N LEU A 78 22.61 1.41 8.28
CA LEU A 78 21.79 1.82 9.42
C LEU A 78 22.57 2.83 10.27
N ILE A 79 21.98 3.99 10.52
CA ILE A 79 22.49 5.03 11.41
C ILE A 79 21.78 4.97 12.74
N ALA A 80 20.45 4.89 12.72
CA ALA A 80 19.65 4.78 13.92
C ALA A 80 18.37 3.99 13.68
N ALA A 81 17.92 3.28 14.71
CA ALA A 81 16.57 2.78 14.84
C ALA A 81 16.03 3.26 16.18
N VAL A 82 14.91 3.96 16.19
CA VAL A 82 14.30 4.53 17.39
C VAL A 82 12.85 4.10 17.46
N LYS A 83 12.45 3.51 18.58
CA LYS A 83 11.05 3.15 18.85
C LYS A 83 10.22 4.43 18.97
N GLY A 84 9.09 4.48 18.26
CA GLY A 84 8.22 5.65 18.18
C GLY A 84 8.43 6.47 16.90
N THR A 85 7.56 7.45 16.73
CA THR A 85 7.49 8.34 15.55
C THR A 85 7.27 9.79 15.92
N THR A 86 7.22 10.10 17.20
CA THR A 86 7.03 11.49 17.66
C THR A 86 8.30 12.31 17.51
N ILE A 87 8.15 13.59 17.22
CA ILE A 87 9.30 14.50 17.05
C ILE A 87 10.18 14.49 18.30
N ALA A 88 9.56 14.58 19.50
CA ALA A 88 10.29 14.69 20.75
C ALA A 88 11.16 13.45 21.02
N GLU A 89 10.58 12.25 20.89
CA GLU A 89 11.29 10.99 21.18
C GLU A 89 12.44 10.76 20.20
N VAL A 90 12.16 10.86 18.90
CA VAL A 90 13.13 10.55 17.86
C VAL A 90 14.22 11.60 17.79
N ALA A 91 13.87 12.89 17.82
CA ALA A 91 14.87 13.95 17.75
C ALA A 91 15.78 13.94 18.96
N MET A 92 15.27 13.68 20.18
CA MET A 92 16.08 13.57 21.39
C MET A 92 17.20 12.52 21.24
N ARG A 93 16.87 11.34 20.68
CA ARG A 93 17.87 10.27 20.46
C ARG A 93 18.86 10.63 19.34
N LEU A 94 18.38 11.23 18.25
CA LEU A 94 19.23 11.62 17.14
C LEU A 94 20.14 12.82 17.46
N MET A 95 19.79 13.65 18.43
CA MET A 95 20.66 14.73 18.94
C MET A 95 21.93 14.21 19.60
N ALA A 96 22.02 12.95 20.00
CA ALA A 96 23.25 12.31 20.46
C ALA A 96 24.29 12.12 19.34
N ILE A 97 23.91 12.28 18.07
CA ILE A 97 24.86 12.36 16.95
C ILE A 97 25.69 13.63 17.08
N PRO A 98 27.03 13.58 16.96
CA PRO A 98 27.88 14.76 17.03
C PRO A 98 27.39 15.87 16.09
N GLU A 99 27.39 17.11 16.59
CA GLU A 99 26.82 18.27 15.88
C GLU A 99 27.49 18.47 14.50
N GLU A 100 28.80 18.33 14.43
CA GLU A 100 29.56 18.40 13.18
C GLU A 100 29.00 17.47 12.09
N LYS A 101 28.68 16.24 12.48
CA LYS A 101 28.09 15.26 11.55
C LYS A 101 26.66 15.61 11.16
N ARG A 102 25.85 16.17 12.10
CA ARG A 102 24.50 16.61 11.80
C ARG A 102 24.47 17.81 10.85
N LEU A 103 25.36 18.76 11.06
CA LEU A 103 25.50 19.96 10.20
C LEU A 103 26.06 19.66 8.81
N ALA A 104 26.80 18.55 8.67
CA ALA A 104 27.36 18.09 7.39
C ALA A 104 26.31 17.43 6.46
N VAL A 105 25.11 17.10 6.98
CA VAL A 105 24.05 16.49 6.17
C VAL A 105 23.53 17.48 5.14
N LYS A 106 23.54 17.10 3.88
CA LYS A 106 23.10 17.93 2.74
C LYS A 106 21.66 17.63 2.33
N GLU A 107 21.23 16.38 2.44
CA GLU A 107 19.94 15.93 1.97
C GLU A 107 19.37 14.83 2.87
N VAL A 108 18.06 14.92 3.15
CA VAL A 108 17.31 13.82 3.77
C VAL A 108 16.05 13.53 2.95
N THR A 109 15.94 12.31 2.47
CA THR A 109 14.73 11.83 1.76
C THR A 109 13.75 11.20 2.76
N MET A 110 12.47 11.50 2.59
CA MET A 110 11.40 11.08 3.49
C MET A 110 10.07 10.86 2.75
N ASP A 111 9.10 10.29 3.47
CA ASP A 111 7.71 10.18 3.06
C ASP A 111 6.90 11.46 3.31
N PHE A 112 5.58 11.45 3.05
CA PHE A 112 4.66 12.56 3.38
C PHE A 112 4.30 12.56 4.88
N SER A 113 5.28 12.63 5.77
CA SER A 113 5.06 12.65 7.23
C SER A 113 5.48 14.00 7.83
N ASP A 114 4.56 14.64 8.58
CA ASP A 114 4.85 15.90 9.26
C ASP A 114 5.79 15.70 10.46
N SER A 115 5.68 14.55 11.14
CA SER A 115 6.59 14.20 12.22
C SER A 115 8.02 14.00 11.71
N MET A 116 8.22 13.26 10.62
CA MET A 116 9.54 13.13 9.99
C MET A 116 10.12 14.47 9.58
N MET A 117 9.29 15.35 9.00
CA MET A 117 9.73 16.70 8.62
C MET A 117 10.17 17.51 9.84
N GLY A 118 9.44 17.43 10.95
CA GLY A 118 9.79 18.08 12.20
C GLY A 118 11.10 17.55 12.78
N ILE A 119 11.31 16.24 12.76
CA ILE A 119 12.56 15.59 13.18
C ILE A 119 13.73 16.11 12.35
N ILE A 120 13.61 16.10 11.01
CA ILE A 120 14.69 16.53 10.12
C ILE A 120 15.05 17.99 10.34
N LYS A 121 14.07 18.89 10.43
CA LYS A 121 14.31 20.32 10.67
C LYS A 121 15.03 20.58 11.99
N GLN A 122 14.71 19.80 13.02
CA GLN A 122 15.32 19.96 14.33
C GLN A 122 16.74 19.36 14.39
N VAL A 123 16.96 18.20 13.79
CA VAL A 123 18.22 17.44 13.91
C VAL A 123 19.24 17.82 12.85
N PHE A 124 18.77 18.10 11.62
CA PHE A 124 19.61 18.36 10.44
C PHE A 124 19.25 19.71 9.80
N PRO A 125 19.53 20.85 10.45
CA PRO A 125 19.04 22.17 10.02
C PRO A 125 19.55 22.59 8.64
N ASN A 126 20.70 22.07 8.18
CA ASN A 126 21.30 22.41 6.88
C ASN A 126 20.82 21.48 5.75
N ALA A 127 20.04 20.44 6.05
CA ALA A 127 19.65 19.44 5.09
C ALA A 127 18.49 19.90 4.20
N GLU A 128 18.61 19.70 2.89
CA GLU A 128 17.50 19.78 1.95
C GLU A 128 16.56 18.58 2.16
N ILE A 129 15.28 18.85 2.45
CA ILE A 129 14.26 17.81 2.59
C ILE A 129 13.73 17.44 1.21
N VAL A 130 13.75 16.15 0.88
CA VAL A 130 13.22 15.62 -0.38
C VAL A 130 12.09 14.64 -0.09
N ILE A 131 10.90 14.87 -0.63
CA ILE A 131 9.81 13.90 -0.58
C ILE A 131 9.99 12.89 -1.70
N ASP A 132 9.96 11.59 -1.35
CA ASP A 132 10.12 10.51 -2.32
C ASP A 132 8.95 10.49 -3.32
N CYS A 133 9.31 10.47 -4.62
CA CYS A 133 8.34 10.44 -5.72
C CYS A 133 7.46 9.17 -5.71
N PHE A 134 7.93 8.06 -5.13
CA PHE A 134 7.14 6.84 -5.00
C PHE A 134 5.91 7.08 -4.12
N HIS A 135 6.06 7.76 -3.00
CA HIS A 135 4.96 8.11 -2.10
C HIS A 135 3.99 9.12 -2.71
N ILE A 136 4.49 10.04 -3.55
CA ILE A 136 3.63 10.94 -4.35
C ILE A 136 2.74 10.11 -5.29
N MET A 137 3.31 9.12 -5.97
CA MET A 137 2.56 8.24 -6.86
C MET A 137 1.60 7.31 -6.11
N GLN A 138 1.98 6.84 -4.91
CA GLN A 138 1.07 6.08 -4.04
C GLN A 138 -0.13 6.93 -3.61
N LEU A 139 0.10 8.19 -3.21
CA LEU A 139 -0.97 9.11 -2.82
C LEU A 139 -1.96 9.33 -3.98
N ALA A 140 -1.45 9.56 -5.20
CA ALA A 140 -2.28 9.67 -6.40
C ALA A 140 -3.05 8.37 -6.71
N GLY A 141 -2.40 7.23 -6.53
CA GLY A 141 -3.02 5.91 -6.66
C GLY A 141 -4.15 5.67 -5.65
N LYS A 142 -3.99 6.13 -4.40
CA LYS A 142 -5.06 6.06 -3.37
C LYS A 142 -6.29 6.86 -3.80
N GLY A 143 -6.13 8.02 -4.44
CA GLY A 143 -7.25 8.79 -4.99
C GLY A 143 -8.04 8.00 -6.05
N LEU A 144 -7.36 7.35 -6.99
CA LEU A 144 -8.01 6.48 -7.98
C LEU A 144 -8.69 5.27 -7.34
N GLU A 145 -8.05 4.67 -6.35
CA GLU A 145 -8.58 3.51 -5.63
C GLU A 145 -9.87 3.89 -4.88
N GLU A 146 -9.92 5.07 -4.28
CA GLU A 146 -11.13 5.57 -3.63
C GLU A 146 -12.28 5.73 -4.63
N MET A 147 -12.02 6.31 -5.81
CA MET A 147 -13.00 6.41 -6.89
C MET A 147 -13.53 5.03 -7.28
N ARG A 148 -12.61 4.07 -7.55
CA ARG A 148 -12.97 2.69 -7.89
C ARG A 148 -13.82 2.04 -6.80
N MET A 149 -13.44 2.23 -5.52
CA MET A 149 -14.17 1.65 -4.39
C MET A 149 -15.57 2.23 -4.23
N LYS A 150 -15.77 3.53 -4.50
CA LYS A 150 -17.10 4.15 -4.53
C LYS A 150 -17.97 3.51 -5.61
N LEU A 151 -17.44 3.34 -6.83
CA LEU A 151 -18.14 2.65 -7.92
C LEU A 151 -18.45 1.19 -7.58
N LYS A 152 -17.50 0.47 -6.98
CA LYS A 152 -17.72 -0.93 -6.60
C LYS A 152 -18.80 -1.07 -5.54
N ARG A 153 -18.82 -0.20 -4.53
CA ARG A 153 -19.88 -0.21 -3.50
C ARG A 153 -21.25 0.05 -4.12
N ALA A 154 -21.36 1.01 -5.03
CA ALA A 154 -22.59 1.30 -5.76
C ALA A 154 -23.05 0.08 -6.59
N ALA A 155 -22.15 -0.57 -7.32
CA ALA A 155 -22.45 -1.76 -8.11
C ALA A 155 -22.91 -2.95 -7.24
N VAL A 156 -22.30 -3.15 -6.07
CA VAL A 156 -22.74 -4.18 -5.11
C VAL A 156 -24.15 -3.88 -4.58
N THR A 157 -24.43 -2.64 -4.23
CA THR A 157 -25.76 -2.22 -3.76
C THR A 157 -26.80 -2.44 -4.84
N GLU A 158 -26.51 -2.04 -6.08
CA GLU A 158 -27.38 -2.24 -7.24
C GLU A 158 -27.69 -3.72 -7.47
N ARG A 159 -26.65 -4.58 -7.50
CA ARG A 159 -26.80 -6.04 -7.62
C ARG A 159 -27.68 -6.63 -6.50
N ASN A 160 -27.45 -6.23 -5.25
CA ASN A 160 -28.21 -6.73 -4.10
C ASN A 160 -29.69 -6.30 -4.18
N MET A 161 -29.98 -5.09 -4.66
CA MET A 161 -31.35 -4.63 -4.90
C MET A 161 -32.04 -5.45 -6.01
N GLN A 162 -31.34 -5.70 -7.13
CA GLN A 162 -31.84 -6.52 -8.22
C GLN A 162 -32.12 -7.96 -7.76
N GLU A 163 -31.20 -8.56 -7.00
CA GLU A 163 -31.37 -9.90 -6.43
C GLU A 163 -32.57 -9.98 -5.46
N SER A 164 -32.74 -8.96 -4.62
CA SER A 164 -33.87 -8.87 -3.71
C SER A 164 -35.21 -8.79 -4.45
N LYS A 165 -35.28 -7.93 -5.48
CA LYS A 165 -36.46 -7.83 -6.36
C LYS A 165 -36.77 -9.18 -7.03
N PHE A 166 -35.75 -9.85 -7.55
CA PHE A 166 -35.87 -11.17 -8.15
C PHE A 166 -36.41 -12.22 -7.15
N LYS A 167 -35.85 -12.28 -5.94
CA LYS A 167 -36.29 -13.18 -4.87
C LYS A 167 -37.77 -12.95 -4.52
N LYS A 168 -38.20 -11.69 -4.41
CA LYS A 168 -39.63 -11.34 -4.17
C LYS A 168 -40.53 -11.83 -5.31
N LEU A 169 -40.09 -11.64 -6.55
CA LEU A 169 -40.82 -12.10 -7.74
C LEU A 169 -40.97 -13.62 -7.76
N VAL A 170 -39.88 -14.37 -7.51
CA VAL A 170 -39.91 -15.84 -7.44
C VAL A 170 -40.81 -16.32 -6.31
N GLN A 171 -40.80 -15.65 -5.16
CA GLN A 171 -41.65 -15.98 -4.03
C GLN A 171 -43.14 -15.74 -4.37
N ALA A 172 -43.48 -14.62 -5.01
CA ALA A 172 -44.83 -14.32 -5.46
C ALA A 172 -45.33 -15.38 -6.46
N ARG A 173 -44.50 -15.75 -7.45
CA ARG A 173 -44.81 -16.83 -8.41
C ARG A 173 -45.04 -18.18 -7.71
N ARG A 174 -44.24 -18.52 -6.67
CA ARG A 174 -44.40 -19.73 -5.89
C ARG A 174 -45.72 -19.72 -5.13
N LYS A 175 -46.09 -18.61 -4.49
CA LYS A 175 -47.40 -18.47 -3.80
C LYS A 175 -48.58 -18.61 -4.76
N ALA A 176 -48.54 -17.92 -5.91
CA ALA A 176 -49.58 -18.03 -6.93
C ALA A 176 -49.75 -19.44 -7.46
N ARG A 177 -48.65 -20.18 -7.72
CA ARG A 177 -48.68 -21.58 -8.15
C ARG A 177 -49.26 -22.49 -7.06
N ALA A 178 -48.91 -22.27 -5.79
CA ALA A 178 -49.46 -23.06 -4.68
C ALA A 178 -50.95 -22.80 -4.50
N TYR A 179 -51.39 -21.56 -4.60
CA TYR A 179 -52.82 -21.22 -4.59
C TYR A 179 -53.60 -21.90 -5.73
N TYR A 180 -53.06 -21.82 -6.96
CA TYR A 180 -53.66 -22.47 -8.12
C TYR A 180 -53.74 -23.99 -7.93
N ALA A 181 -52.68 -24.65 -7.47
CA ALA A 181 -52.64 -26.08 -7.22
C ALA A 181 -53.61 -26.56 -6.12
N LYS A 182 -53.85 -25.68 -5.11
CA LYS A 182 -54.85 -25.95 -4.05
C LYS A 182 -56.31 -25.91 -4.57
N ASN A 183 -56.59 -24.99 -5.49
CA ASN A 183 -57.93 -24.70 -5.93
C ASN A 183 -58.33 -25.43 -7.24
N HIS A 184 -57.36 -26.02 -7.97
CA HIS A 184 -57.57 -26.71 -9.23
C HIS A 184 -57.03 -28.13 -9.13
N LYS A 185 -57.93 -29.11 -8.94
CA LYS A 185 -57.51 -30.54 -8.94
C LYS A 185 -57.04 -30.95 -10.33
N PRO A 186 -55.90 -31.68 -10.45
CA PRO A 186 -55.45 -32.14 -11.74
C PRO A 186 -56.43 -33.14 -12.35
N LYS A 187 -56.70 -33.02 -13.65
CA LYS A 187 -57.53 -33.96 -14.39
C LYS A 187 -56.88 -35.34 -14.34
N LYS A 188 -57.69 -36.36 -14.02
CA LYS A 188 -57.23 -37.76 -14.04
C LYS A 188 -57.81 -38.44 -15.28
N SER A 189 -57.07 -39.39 -15.85
CA SER A 189 -57.53 -40.26 -16.90
C SER A 189 -58.54 -41.27 -16.32
N LYS A 190 -59.27 -42.00 -17.19
CA LYS A 190 -60.20 -43.08 -16.79
C LYS A 190 -59.48 -44.14 -15.92
N ASN A 191 -58.18 -44.29 -16.07
CA ASN A 191 -57.35 -45.24 -15.30
C ASN A 191 -56.66 -44.61 -14.08
N GLY A 192 -57.16 -43.50 -13.55
CA GLY A 192 -56.62 -42.87 -12.34
C GLY A 192 -55.28 -42.11 -12.49
N LYS A 193 -54.60 -42.16 -13.65
CA LYS A 193 -53.34 -41.47 -13.89
C LYS A 193 -53.55 -39.98 -14.12
N THR A 194 -52.72 -39.13 -13.52
CA THR A 194 -52.72 -37.68 -13.70
C THR A 194 -52.43 -37.34 -15.16
N LEU A 195 -53.37 -36.63 -15.83
CA LEU A 195 -53.16 -36.16 -17.19
C LEU A 195 -52.26 -34.95 -17.21
N GLY A 196 -51.21 -35.01 -18.01
CA GLY A 196 -50.26 -33.96 -18.22
C GLY A 196 -48.84 -34.31 -17.77
N ARG A 197 -47.85 -33.84 -18.53
CA ARG A 197 -46.43 -34.04 -18.21
C ARG A 197 -46.05 -33.23 -16.99
N PRO A 198 -45.47 -33.83 -15.93
CA PRO A 198 -44.99 -33.05 -14.80
C PRO A 198 -43.95 -32.02 -15.28
N ARG A 199 -44.28 -30.73 -15.16
CA ARG A 199 -43.32 -29.66 -15.51
C ARG A 199 -42.13 -29.72 -14.54
N LYS A 200 -40.94 -30.04 -15.05
CA LYS A 200 -39.70 -29.94 -14.27
C LYS A 200 -39.62 -28.53 -13.68
N ARG A 201 -39.52 -28.43 -12.35
CA ARG A 201 -39.30 -27.15 -11.65
C ARG A 201 -37.93 -26.64 -12.08
N LYS A 202 -37.88 -25.56 -12.87
CA LYS A 202 -36.65 -24.81 -13.11
C LYS A 202 -36.28 -24.11 -11.80
N ASN A 203 -35.11 -24.42 -11.24
CA ASN A 203 -34.56 -23.62 -10.19
C ASN A 203 -34.17 -22.27 -10.80
N GLU A 204 -35.07 -21.29 -10.61
CA GLU A 204 -34.81 -19.91 -11.05
C GLU A 204 -33.71 -19.34 -10.15
N LYS A 205 -32.53 -19.13 -10.70
CA LYS A 205 -31.40 -18.47 -10.04
C LYS A 205 -31.27 -17.05 -10.57
N PHE A 206 -30.95 -16.12 -9.70
CA PHE A 206 -30.60 -14.75 -10.12
C PHE A 206 -29.34 -14.79 -10.97
N GLN A 207 -29.39 -14.15 -12.11
CA GLN A 207 -28.23 -13.96 -12.99
C GLN A 207 -28.00 -12.45 -13.11
N PRO A 208 -26.85 -11.96 -12.61
CA PRO A 208 -26.49 -10.55 -12.79
C PRO A 208 -26.20 -10.29 -14.27
N GLU A 209 -26.28 -9.02 -14.64
CA GLU A 209 -25.91 -8.55 -15.98
C GLU A 209 -24.42 -8.80 -16.23
N ILE A 210 -24.13 -9.33 -17.42
CA ILE A 210 -22.76 -9.68 -17.85
C ILE A 210 -22.32 -8.63 -18.89
N LEU A 211 -21.12 -8.06 -18.70
CA LEU A 211 -20.50 -7.12 -19.59
C LEU A 211 -19.86 -7.80 -20.81
N ALA A 212 -19.42 -7.01 -21.79
CA ALA A 212 -18.87 -7.51 -23.05
C ALA A 212 -17.60 -8.40 -22.90
N ASN A 213 -16.92 -8.34 -21.76
CA ASN A 213 -15.79 -9.21 -21.43
C ASN A 213 -16.15 -10.48 -20.68
N GLY A 214 -17.44 -10.75 -20.48
CA GLY A 214 -17.93 -11.93 -19.74
C GLY A 214 -17.97 -11.78 -18.22
N GLU A 215 -17.64 -10.62 -17.68
CA GLU A 215 -17.64 -10.34 -16.24
C GLU A 215 -18.89 -9.55 -15.82
N THR A 216 -19.26 -9.65 -14.55
CA THR A 216 -20.20 -8.72 -13.94
C THR A 216 -19.51 -7.38 -13.63
N LYS A 217 -20.28 -6.30 -13.48
CA LYS A 217 -19.75 -4.98 -13.09
C LYS A 217 -18.95 -5.02 -11.77
N VAL A 218 -19.32 -5.87 -10.82
CA VAL A 218 -18.61 -6.05 -9.54
C VAL A 218 -17.26 -6.77 -9.73
N GLU A 219 -17.22 -7.78 -10.59
CA GLU A 219 -15.99 -8.51 -10.93
C GLU A 219 -15.03 -7.61 -11.70
N LEU A 220 -15.50 -6.92 -12.72
CA LEU A 220 -14.70 -5.92 -13.45
C LEU A 220 -14.06 -4.92 -12.47
N LEU A 221 -14.87 -4.29 -11.60
CA LEU A 221 -14.38 -3.33 -10.61
C LEU A 221 -13.43 -3.94 -9.58
N THR A 222 -13.41 -5.24 -9.42
CA THR A 222 -12.41 -5.94 -8.58
C THR A 222 -11.10 -6.12 -9.33
N HIS A 223 -11.14 -6.58 -10.55
CA HIS A 223 -9.97 -6.92 -11.35
C HIS A 223 -9.19 -5.71 -11.89
N VAL A 224 -9.86 -4.58 -12.14
CA VAL A 224 -9.21 -3.34 -12.62
C VAL A 224 -8.39 -2.60 -11.55
N ARG A 225 -8.33 -3.08 -10.31
CA ARG A 225 -7.55 -2.46 -9.23
C ARG A 225 -6.10 -2.22 -9.62
N TYR A 226 -5.40 -3.28 -9.99
CA TYR A 226 -3.98 -3.18 -10.36
C TYR A 226 -3.73 -2.45 -11.68
N PRO A 227 -4.51 -2.67 -12.76
CA PRO A 227 -4.41 -1.88 -13.98
C PRO A 227 -4.51 -0.37 -13.78
N LEU A 228 -5.39 0.11 -12.89
CA LEU A 228 -5.50 1.54 -12.55
C LEU A 228 -4.22 2.15 -11.96
N LEU A 229 -3.41 1.34 -11.28
CA LEU A 229 -2.15 1.78 -10.68
C LEU A 229 -0.96 1.71 -11.64
N LYS A 230 -1.11 1.04 -12.80
CA LYS A 230 -0.05 0.88 -13.81
C LYS A 230 -0.18 1.90 -14.94
N SER A 231 0.88 2.05 -15.71
CA SER A 231 0.83 2.72 -17.02
C SER A 231 0.05 1.86 -18.00
N GLY A 232 -0.69 2.48 -18.93
CA GLY A 232 -1.42 1.75 -19.97
C GLY A 232 -0.52 0.91 -20.89
N ASN A 233 0.76 1.26 -21.01
CA ASN A 233 1.75 0.49 -21.77
C ASN A 233 2.09 -0.86 -21.08
N ASP A 234 1.88 -0.94 -19.78
CA ASP A 234 2.19 -2.12 -18.98
C ASP A 234 0.97 -3.04 -18.78
N TRP A 235 -0.14 -2.75 -19.47
CA TRP A 235 -1.34 -3.57 -19.41
C TRP A 235 -1.22 -4.78 -20.32
N THR A 236 -1.63 -5.95 -19.81
CA THR A 236 -1.91 -7.12 -20.64
C THR A 236 -3.15 -6.88 -21.53
N ASP A 237 -3.33 -7.67 -22.56
CA ASP A 237 -4.48 -7.49 -23.47
C ASP A 237 -5.83 -7.69 -22.77
N TRP A 238 -5.88 -8.60 -21.80
CA TRP A 238 -7.06 -8.76 -20.94
C TRP A 238 -7.32 -7.51 -20.09
N GLN A 239 -6.28 -6.92 -19.51
CA GLN A 239 -6.39 -5.68 -18.73
C GLN A 239 -6.84 -4.51 -19.62
N LYS A 240 -6.33 -4.40 -20.84
CA LYS A 240 -6.77 -3.37 -21.81
C LYS A 240 -8.25 -3.45 -22.10
N LYS A 241 -8.79 -4.68 -22.33
CA LYS A 241 -10.22 -4.90 -22.52
C LYS A 241 -11.05 -4.45 -21.32
N GLY A 242 -10.66 -4.87 -20.09
CA GLY A 242 -11.33 -4.47 -18.87
C GLY A 242 -11.30 -2.95 -18.63
N MET A 243 -10.15 -2.33 -18.84
CA MET A 243 -9.99 -0.87 -18.68
C MET A 243 -10.78 -0.08 -19.71
N LYS A 244 -10.90 -0.56 -20.95
CA LYS A 244 -11.76 0.05 -21.98
C LYS A 244 -13.21 0.09 -21.50
N ILE A 245 -13.74 -1.05 -21.06
CA ILE A 245 -15.12 -1.15 -20.54
C ILE A 245 -15.30 -0.24 -19.33
N LEU A 246 -14.35 -0.21 -18.39
CA LEU A 246 -14.41 0.68 -17.23
C LEU A 246 -14.52 2.14 -17.65
N PHE A 247 -13.74 2.58 -18.62
CA PHE A 247 -13.73 3.96 -19.11
C PHE A 247 -14.99 4.33 -19.90
N GLU A 248 -15.66 3.37 -20.50
CA GLU A 248 -16.98 3.53 -21.11
C GLU A 248 -18.07 3.64 -20.04
N LEU A 249 -17.96 2.88 -18.94
CA LEU A 249 -18.91 2.91 -17.84
C LEU A 249 -18.84 4.19 -16.98
N ASP A 250 -17.62 4.72 -16.80
CA ASP A 250 -17.41 5.91 -15.96
C ASP A 250 -16.30 6.82 -16.53
N ASN A 251 -16.75 7.97 -17.09
CA ASN A 251 -15.83 8.96 -17.66
C ASN A 251 -15.00 9.70 -16.59
N ARG A 252 -15.49 9.77 -15.34
CA ARG A 252 -14.74 10.41 -14.25
C ARG A 252 -13.48 9.61 -13.91
N ILE A 253 -13.60 8.27 -13.82
CA ILE A 253 -12.43 7.41 -13.55
C ILE A 253 -11.43 7.43 -14.72
N LYS A 254 -11.91 7.52 -15.97
CA LYS A 254 -11.06 7.74 -17.15
C LYS A 254 -10.25 9.02 -17.04
N THR A 255 -10.94 10.13 -16.72
CA THR A 255 -10.31 11.45 -16.53
C THR A 255 -9.31 11.39 -15.37
N GLY A 256 -9.69 10.81 -14.23
CA GLY A 256 -8.82 10.63 -13.07
C GLY A 256 -7.56 9.83 -13.39
N TYR A 257 -7.70 8.73 -14.11
CA TYR A 257 -6.57 7.94 -14.57
C TYR A 257 -5.62 8.76 -15.47
N GLY A 258 -6.16 9.51 -16.42
CA GLY A 258 -5.37 10.41 -17.27
C GLY A 258 -4.58 11.44 -16.48
N LEU A 259 -5.19 12.03 -15.45
CA LEU A 259 -4.54 13.00 -14.56
C LEU A 259 -3.40 12.37 -13.73
N VAL A 260 -3.60 11.14 -13.23
CA VAL A 260 -2.54 10.41 -12.50
C VAL A 260 -1.40 10.01 -13.45
N CYS A 261 -1.72 9.61 -14.69
CA CYS A 261 -0.70 9.36 -15.72
C CYS A 261 0.10 10.63 -16.06
N ALA A 262 -0.57 11.79 -16.14
CA ALA A 262 0.11 13.07 -16.35
C ALA A 262 1.08 13.40 -15.22
N LEU A 263 0.68 13.18 -13.95
CA LEU A 263 1.57 13.33 -12.79
C LEU A 263 2.78 12.41 -12.89
N ARG A 264 2.55 11.12 -13.19
CA ARG A 264 3.63 10.13 -13.40
C ARG A 264 4.64 10.59 -14.46
N ASN A 265 4.17 11.15 -15.55
CA ASN A 265 5.02 11.66 -16.63
C ASN A 265 5.86 12.86 -16.18
N ILE A 266 5.32 13.73 -15.29
CA ILE A 266 6.09 14.85 -14.71
C ILE A 266 7.31 14.30 -13.98
N PHE A 267 7.13 13.30 -13.10
CA PHE A 267 8.23 12.73 -12.31
C PHE A 267 9.16 11.81 -13.12
N LYS A 268 8.65 11.12 -14.13
CA LYS A 268 9.46 10.26 -15.00
C LYS A 268 10.41 11.04 -15.89
N LYS A 269 9.99 12.20 -16.37
CA LYS A 269 10.77 13.03 -17.30
C LYS A 269 11.98 13.66 -16.61
N LYS A 270 13.19 13.51 -17.20
CA LYS A 270 14.36 14.27 -16.79
C LYS A 270 14.17 15.74 -17.17
N GLN A 271 14.04 16.62 -16.19
CA GLN A 271 13.80 18.04 -16.40
C GLN A 271 14.30 18.85 -15.20
N SER A 272 14.54 20.14 -15.40
CA SER A 272 14.95 21.04 -14.32
C SER A 272 13.79 21.31 -13.36
N ARG A 273 14.11 21.63 -12.09
CA ARG A 273 13.16 22.03 -11.05
C ARG A 273 12.18 23.11 -11.54
N LYS A 274 12.67 24.13 -12.26
CA LYS A 274 11.82 25.21 -12.84
C LYS A 274 10.78 24.68 -13.84
N LYS A 275 11.18 23.76 -14.75
CA LYS A 275 10.26 23.13 -15.70
C LYS A 275 9.26 22.21 -14.99
N ALA A 276 9.72 21.47 -14.00
CA ALA A 276 8.86 20.61 -13.18
C ALA A 276 7.80 21.42 -12.41
N LYS A 277 8.18 22.53 -11.79
CA LYS A 277 7.25 23.46 -11.12
C LYS A 277 6.16 23.95 -12.07
N LYS A 278 6.53 24.40 -13.28
CA LYS A 278 5.56 24.84 -14.30
C LYS A 278 4.59 23.71 -14.69
N ALA A 279 5.11 22.50 -14.89
CA ALA A 279 4.30 21.33 -15.26
C ALA A 279 3.35 20.93 -14.11
N LEU A 280 3.82 20.97 -12.86
CA LEU A 280 3.04 20.67 -11.67
C LEU A 280 1.90 21.69 -11.47
N HIS A 281 2.17 22.98 -11.67
CA HIS A 281 1.13 24.02 -11.63
C HIS A 281 0.08 23.85 -12.73
N ALA A 282 0.46 23.44 -13.94
CA ALA A 282 -0.49 23.09 -14.99
C ALA A 282 -1.35 21.90 -14.60
N TRP A 283 -0.75 20.89 -13.96
CA TRP A 283 -1.47 19.72 -13.43
C TRP A 283 -2.47 20.12 -12.32
N TYR A 284 -2.09 21.02 -11.40
CA TYR A 284 -3.01 21.54 -10.38
C TYR A 284 -4.26 22.20 -10.99
N LYS A 285 -4.08 23.00 -12.04
CA LYS A 285 -5.19 23.62 -12.77
C LYS A 285 -6.12 22.56 -13.40
N ASN A 286 -5.53 21.54 -14.01
CA ASN A 286 -6.32 20.47 -14.63
C ASN A 286 -7.10 19.65 -13.59
N ILE A 287 -6.52 19.37 -12.43
CA ILE A 287 -7.24 18.74 -11.30
C ILE A 287 -8.41 19.63 -10.86
N GLY A 288 -8.21 20.93 -10.69
CA GLY A 288 -9.27 21.86 -10.31
C GLY A 288 -10.45 21.83 -11.30
N ARG A 289 -10.16 21.81 -12.60
CA ARG A 289 -11.18 21.75 -13.67
C ARG A 289 -11.90 20.41 -13.75
N SER A 290 -11.31 19.34 -13.25
CA SER A 290 -11.91 17.99 -13.30
C SER A 290 -13.05 17.81 -12.29
N HIS A 291 -13.10 18.61 -11.24
CA HIS A 291 -14.04 18.52 -10.11
C HIS A 291 -14.05 17.13 -9.44
N ILE A 292 -12.95 16.36 -9.56
CA ILE A 292 -12.79 15.04 -8.91
C ILE A 292 -12.28 15.25 -7.49
N ARG A 293 -13.17 15.15 -6.51
CA ARG A 293 -12.86 15.43 -5.08
C ARG A 293 -11.68 14.62 -4.55
N GLU A 294 -11.60 13.35 -4.92
CA GLU A 294 -10.56 12.42 -4.50
C GLU A 294 -9.16 12.89 -4.97
N LEU A 295 -9.06 13.44 -6.18
CA LEU A 295 -7.81 13.98 -6.72
C LEU A 295 -7.53 15.42 -6.29
N ILE A 296 -8.56 16.19 -5.96
CA ILE A 296 -8.41 17.52 -5.37
C ILE A 296 -7.69 17.41 -4.02
N ALA A 297 -8.08 16.45 -3.17
CA ALA A 297 -7.39 16.20 -1.90
C ALA A 297 -5.90 15.83 -2.12
N VAL A 298 -5.61 14.96 -3.10
CA VAL A 298 -4.23 14.62 -3.49
C VAL A 298 -3.44 15.87 -3.93
N ARG A 299 -4.03 16.70 -4.79
CA ARG A 299 -3.43 17.96 -5.24
C ARG A 299 -3.09 18.86 -4.06
N ASP A 300 -4.02 19.03 -3.12
CA ASP A 300 -3.86 19.94 -2.01
C ASP A 300 -2.74 19.50 -1.07
N THR A 301 -2.65 18.20 -0.78
CA THR A 301 -1.53 17.60 -0.03
C THR A 301 -0.18 17.83 -0.74
N ILE A 302 -0.12 17.63 -2.06
CA ILE A 302 1.13 17.85 -2.82
C ILE A 302 1.49 19.35 -2.84
N LYS A 303 0.49 20.23 -2.99
CA LYS A 303 0.69 21.67 -3.06
C LYS A 303 1.17 22.24 -1.72
N GLU A 304 0.69 21.72 -0.60
CA GLU A 304 1.12 22.12 0.74
C GLU A 304 2.63 21.91 0.94
N LYS A 305 3.17 20.82 0.38
CA LYS A 305 4.57 20.42 0.50
C LYS A 305 5.36 20.60 -0.81
N GLU A 306 4.89 21.51 -1.70
CA GLU A 306 5.40 21.65 -3.07
C GLU A 306 6.92 21.83 -3.15
N GLU A 307 7.50 22.66 -2.28
CA GLU A 307 8.94 22.93 -2.30
C GLU A 307 9.75 21.63 -2.04
N TYR A 308 9.34 20.82 -1.07
CA TYR A 308 9.99 19.54 -0.75
C TYR A 308 9.78 18.48 -1.84
N VAL A 309 8.63 18.51 -2.51
CA VAL A 309 8.32 17.68 -3.69
C VAL A 309 9.20 18.09 -4.88
N LEU A 310 9.43 19.38 -5.08
CA LEU A 310 10.25 19.90 -6.16
C LEU A 310 11.73 19.65 -5.96
N ASN A 311 12.20 19.48 -4.72
CA ASN A 311 13.59 19.16 -4.42
C ASN A 311 14.00 17.80 -5.04
N TYR A 312 13.06 16.87 -5.25
CA TYR A 312 13.31 15.65 -6.02
C TYR A 312 13.99 15.91 -7.38
N PHE A 313 13.70 17.02 -8.03
CA PHE A 313 14.24 17.34 -9.37
C PHE A 313 15.67 17.87 -9.33
N ASN A 314 16.24 18.16 -8.16
CA ASN A 314 17.65 18.53 -8.03
C ASN A 314 18.54 17.31 -8.29
N ASN A 315 18.36 16.24 -7.54
CA ASN A 315 19.21 15.04 -7.57
C ASN A 315 18.44 13.76 -7.95
N ARG A 316 17.12 13.80 -8.10
CA ARG A 316 16.22 12.66 -8.30
C ARG A 316 16.36 11.60 -7.21
N SER A 317 16.57 12.07 -6.01
CA SER A 317 16.76 11.23 -4.83
C SER A 317 15.50 10.46 -4.47
N THR A 318 15.67 9.19 -4.14
CA THR A 318 14.58 8.28 -3.73
C THR A 318 14.91 7.59 -2.42
N ASN A 319 13.90 7.01 -1.78
CA ASN A 319 14.03 6.21 -0.55
C ASN A 319 14.47 4.76 -0.81
N ALA A 320 14.94 4.43 -2.02
CA ALA A 320 15.28 3.06 -2.42
C ALA A 320 16.30 2.39 -1.46
N SER A 321 17.22 3.15 -0.83
CA SER A 321 18.16 2.63 0.17
C SER A 321 17.44 2.21 1.45
N ALA A 322 16.50 3.01 1.96
CA ALA A 322 15.69 2.68 3.12
C ALA A 322 14.75 1.49 2.83
N GLU A 323 14.11 1.47 1.65
CA GLU A 323 13.29 0.33 1.21
C GLU A 323 14.10 -0.98 1.14
N SER A 324 15.35 -0.91 0.63
CA SER A 324 16.27 -2.05 0.59
C SER A 324 16.60 -2.53 2.00
N LEU A 325 16.91 -1.63 2.94
CA LEU A 325 17.16 -1.96 4.34
C LEU A 325 15.92 -2.60 4.98
N ASN A 326 14.74 -1.97 4.84
CA ASN A 326 13.48 -2.50 5.36
C ASN A 326 13.15 -3.88 4.79
N SER A 327 13.42 -4.12 3.51
CA SER A 327 13.22 -5.42 2.87
C SER A 327 14.14 -6.49 3.46
N LYS A 328 15.41 -6.16 3.75
CA LYS A 328 16.36 -7.07 4.39
C LYS A 328 15.97 -7.41 5.82
N MET A 329 15.55 -6.41 6.61
CA MET A 329 15.05 -6.64 7.96
C MET A 329 13.80 -7.55 7.96
N LYS A 330 12.85 -7.31 7.04
CA LYS A 330 11.69 -8.19 6.86
C LYS A 330 12.09 -9.61 6.44
N GLY A 331 13.05 -9.74 5.54
CA GLY A 331 13.59 -11.02 5.10
C GLY A 331 14.28 -11.78 6.24
N PHE A 332 15.11 -11.10 7.02
CA PHE A 332 15.77 -11.70 8.20
C PHE A 332 14.74 -12.13 9.25
N ARG A 333 13.77 -11.26 9.58
CA ARG A 333 12.65 -11.60 10.47
C ARG A 333 11.89 -12.85 10.00
N ALA A 334 11.65 -12.99 8.71
CA ALA A 334 10.97 -14.18 8.17
C ALA A 334 11.83 -15.45 8.32
N GLN A 335 13.15 -15.36 8.14
CA GLN A 335 14.09 -16.48 8.32
C GLN A 335 14.14 -16.96 9.77
N VAL A 336 14.09 -16.05 10.74
CA VAL A 336 14.09 -16.39 12.18
C VAL A 336 12.67 -16.61 12.74
N ARG A 337 11.65 -16.61 11.88
CA ARG A 337 10.22 -16.82 12.24
C ARG A 337 9.68 -15.82 13.26
N GLY A 338 10.08 -14.56 13.16
CA GLY A 338 9.68 -13.48 14.03
C GLY A 338 10.84 -12.92 14.85
N VAL A 339 10.54 -11.93 15.67
CA VAL A 339 11.49 -11.32 16.60
C VAL A 339 11.10 -11.73 17.99
N ALA A 340 11.81 -12.67 18.59
CA ALA A 340 11.55 -13.12 19.96
C ALA A 340 12.34 -12.28 20.99
N ASP A 341 13.53 -11.84 20.60
CA ASP A 341 14.43 -11.02 21.41
C ASP A 341 14.81 -9.79 20.57
N LEU A 342 14.17 -8.67 20.86
CA LEU A 342 14.33 -7.44 20.08
C LEU A 342 15.73 -6.82 20.23
N PRO A 343 16.32 -6.71 21.43
CA PRO A 343 17.69 -6.22 21.58
C PRO A 343 18.74 -7.02 20.80
N PHE A 344 18.56 -8.33 20.72
CA PHE A 344 19.50 -9.22 20.02
C PHE A 344 19.24 -9.30 18.51
N PHE A 345 18.06 -8.88 18.03
CA PHE A 345 17.70 -8.87 16.62
C PHE A 345 18.46 -7.80 15.84
#